data_de0a8e3b8d51a0191300f163652c5ee8
#
_entry.id   de0a8e3b8d51a0191300f163652c5ee8
#
_cell.length_a   1.000
_cell.length_b   1.000
_cell.length_c   1.000
_cell.angle_alpha   90.00
_cell.angle_beta   90.00
_cell.angle_gamma   90.00
#
_symmetry.space_group_name_H-M   'P 1'
#
loop_
_entity.id
_entity.type
_entity.pdbx_description
1 polymer ?
#
loop_
_entity_poly.entity_id
_entity_poly.type
_entity_poly.pdbx_seq_one_letter_code
_entity_poly.pdbx_strand_id
1 'polypeptide(L)'
;MKDKIRPIKTPKNSPVNSRPFFLTLLCLFSWVFFGLLSILFLTGIFWSAWVTRVTNQYIPSETWSVSQVRLIFAAGFLLHLLAFTGSILIWNMKKTGYYLLAISCLGIAAAQSLQPQIAVSATALYILFILAFGIFYRKLN
;
A
#
# COMPACT_ATOMS: atom_id res chain seq x y z
N MET A 1 -23.59 -23.58 58.73
CA MET A 1 -23.06 -23.69 57.35
C MET A 1 -23.51 -22.45 56.59
N LYS A 2 -22.57 -21.51 56.31
CA LYS A 2 -22.90 -20.28 55.56
C LYS A 2 -22.33 -20.48 54.13
N ASP A 3 -23.22 -20.75 53.19
CA ASP A 3 -22.90 -20.85 51.79
C ASP A 3 -22.43 -19.50 51.27
N LYS A 4 -21.14 -19.44 50.92
CA LYS A 4 -20.47 -18.29 50.31
C LYS A 4 -20.87 -18.22 48.82
N ILE A 5 -21.97 -17.51 48.54
CA ILE A 5 -22.39 -17.21 47.16
C ILE A 5 -21.28 -16.38 46.52
N ARG A 6 -20.50 -16.98 45.62
CA ARG A 6 -19.51 -16.27 44.79
C ARG A 6 -20.27 -15.39 43.79
N PRO A 7 -19.99 -14.06 43.73
CA PRO A 7 -20.60 -13.22 42.71
C PRO A 7 -20.16 -13.71 41.33
N ILE A 8 -21.15 -14.00 40.49
CA ILE A 8 -20.96 -14.30 39.06
C ILE A 8 -20.33 -13.07 38.44
N LYS A 9 -19.06 -13.17 38.04
CA LYS A 9 -18.38 -12.14 37.21
C LYS A 9 -19.11 -12.07 35.87
N THR A 10 -19.99 -11.09 35.73
CA THR A 10 -20.54 -10.71 34.42
C THR A 10 -19.36 -10.50 33.45
N PRO A 11 -19.37 -11.11 32.27
CA PRO A 11 -18.32 -10.87 31.28
C PRO A 11 -18.33 -9.39 30.99
N LYS A 12 -17.20 -8.73 31.29
CA LYS A 12 -16.94 -7.34 30.95
C LYS A 12 -17.06 -7.23 29.43
N ASN A 13 -18.20 -6.71 28.95
CA ASN A 13 -18.40 -6.41 27.55
C ASN A 13 -17.25 -5.50 27.13
N SER A 14 -16.17 -6.11 26.61
CA SER A 14 -15.13 -5.37 25.95
C SER A 14 -15.81 -4.57 24.83
N PRO A 15 -15.62 -3.23 24.78
CA PRO A 15 -16.19 -2.44 23.70
C PRO A 15 -15.70 -3.10 22.40
N VAL A 16 -16.66 -3.61 21.62
CA VAL A 16 -16.38 -4.06 20.26
C VAL A 16 -15.70 -2.88 19.60
N ASN A 17 -14.39 -2.99 19.32
CA ASN A 17 -13.63 -1.96 18.64
C ASN A 17 -14.26 -1.77 17.26
N SER A 18 -15.32 -0.99 17.20
CA SER A 18 -16.01 -0.66 15.96
C SER A 18 -15.04 0.11 15.09
N ARG A 19 -14.66 -0.52 13.97
CA ARG A 19 -13.78 0.12 12.99
C ARG A 19 -14.42 1.42 12.53
N PRO A 20 -13.68 2.52 12.46
CA PRO A 20 -14.19 3.75 11.89
C PRO A 20 -14.61 3.49 10.43
N PHE A 21 -15.82 3.90 10.06
CA PHE A 21 -16.34 3.74 8.70
C PHE A 21 -15.37 4.30 7.64
N PHE A 22 -14.74 5.44 7.94
CA PHE A 22 -13.77 6.06 7.06
C PHE A 22 -12.52 5.21 6.85
N LEU A 23 -12.03 4.51 7.87
CA LEU A 23 -10.90 3.57 7.74
C LEU A 23 -11.26 2.39 6.82
N THR A 24 -12.48 1.88 6.91
CA THR A 24 -12.99 0.83 6.03
C THR A 24 -12.98 1.28 4.58
N LEU A 25 -13.52 2.48 4.30
CA LEU A 25 -13.54 3.06 2.96
C LEU A 25 -12.12 3.26 2.41
N LEU A 26 -11.22 3.78 3.24
CA LEU A 26 -9.83 4.00 2.87
C LEU A 26 -9.10 2.69 2.54
N CYS A 27 -9.33 1.63 3.30
CA CYS A 27 -8.77 0.30 3.01
C CYS A 27 -9.29 -0.28 1.70
N LEU A 28 -10.60 -0.17 1.44
CA LEU A 28 -11.20 -0.65 0.18
C LEU A 28 -10.62 0.09 -1.03
N PHE A 29 -10.52 1.42 -0.95
CA PHE A 29 -9.90 2.22 -1.99
C PHE A 29 -8.44 1.83 -2.21
N SER A 30 -7.69 1.63 -1.13
CA SER A 30 -6.30 1.19 -1.15
C SER A 30 -6.14 -0.18 -1.81
N TRP A 31 -7.05 -1.13 -1.56
CA TRP A 31 -7.01 -2.46 -2.19
C TRP A 31 -7.20 -2.39 -3.70
N VAL A 32 -8.21 -1.61 -4.14
CA VAL A 32 -8.44 -1.43 -5.58
C VAL A 32 -7.24 -0.74 -6.22
N PHE A 33 -6.74 0.34 -5.63
CA PHE A 33 -5.65 1.12 -6.17
C PHE A 33 -4.34 0.32 -6.26
N PHE A 34 -3.84 -0.21 -5.14
CA PHE A 34 -2.59 -0.97 -5.12
C PHE A 34 -2.72 -2.34 -5.81
N GLY A 35 -3.90 -2.97 -5.77
CA GLY A 35 -4.17 -4.21 -6.48
C GLY A 35 -4.10 -4.03 -7.99
N LEU A 36 -4.78 -3.02 -8.54
CA LEU A 36 -4.73 -2.70 -9.97
C LEU A 36 -3.31 -2.36 -10.43
N LEU A 37 -2.60 -1.53 -9.66
CA LEU A 37 -1.21 -1.19 -9.99
C LEU A 37 -0.29 -2.41 -9.93
N SER A 38 -0.46 -3.31 -8.96
CA SER A 38 0.31 -4.56 -8.91
C SER A 38 0.09 -5.39 -10.17
N ILE A 39 -1.15 -5.55 -10.63
CA ILE A 39 -1.47 -6.28 -11.87
C ILE A 39 -0.85 -5.58 -13.07
N LEU A 40 -0.92 -4.26 -13.15
CA LEU A 40 -0.36 -3.47 -14.25
C LEU A 40 1.16 -3.62 -14.31
N PHE A 41 1.86 -3.55 -13.18
CA PHE A 41 3.30 -3.76 -13.12
C PHE A 41 3.68 -5.20 -13.45
N LEU A 42 2.90 -6.19 -12.99
CA LEU A 42 3.10 -7.59 -13.34
C LEU A 42 2.98 -7.82 -14.84
N THR A 43 1.95 -7.30 -15.48
CA THR A 43 1.78 -7.40 -16.95
C THR A 43 2.92 -6.70 -17.68
N GLY A 44 3.41 -5.56 -17.17
CA GLY A 44 4.56 -4.86 -17.72
C GLY A 44 5.85 -5.68 -17.74
N ILE A 45 6.06 -6.58 -16.75
CA ILE A 45 7.20 -7.51 -16.75
C ILE A 45 7.16 -8.43 -17.98
N PHE A 46 5.98 -9.01 -18.28
CA PHE A 46 5.82 -9.90 -19.43
C PHE A 46 5.95 -9.16 -20.77
N TRP A 47 5.46 -7.94 -20.85
CA TRP A 47 5.45 -7.13 -22.07
C TRP A 47 6.62 -6.13 -22.14
N SER A 48 7.65 -6.31 -21.31
CA SER A 48 8.80 -5.41 -21.18
C SER A 48 9.50 -5.13 -22.53
N ALA A 49 9.61 -6.13 -23.41
CA ALA A 49 10.22 -5.95 -24.72
C ALA A 49 9.40 -5.00 -25.62
N TRP A 50 8.08 -5.09 -25.59
CA TRP A 50 7.20 -4.19 -26.33
C TRP A 50 7.24 -2.78 -25.74
N VAL A 51 7.16 -2.65 -24.42
CA VAL A 51 7.25 -1.36 -23.71
C VAL A 51 8.57 -0.67 -24.04
N THR A 52 9.70 -1.39 -23.98
CA THR A 52 11.02 -0.83 -24.32
C THR A 52 11.05 -0.28 -25.75
N ARG A 53 10.47 -1.02 -26.69
CA ARG A 53 10.42 -0.57 -28.12
C ARG A 53 9.64 0.72 -28.25
N VAL A 54 8.45 0.78 -27.63
CA VAL A 54 7.59 1.98 -27.67
C VAL A 54 8.29 3.15 -26.98
N THR A 55 8.86 2.95 -25.78
CA THR A 55 9.55 4.01 -25.04
C THR A 55 10.70 4.59 -25.83
N ASN A 56 11.57 3.76 -26.41
CA ASN A 56 12.71 4.22 -27.21
C ASN A 56 12.29 4.91 -28.53
N GLN A 57 11.09 4.62 -29.04
CA GLN A 57 10.55 5.30 -30.22
C GLN A 57 10.05 6.71 -29.90
N TYR A 58 9.42 6.91 -28.73
CA TYR A 58 8.83 8.20 -28.36
C TYR A 58 9.73 9.07 -27.50
N ILE A 59 10.73 8.49 -26.83
CA ILE A 59 11.72 9.18 -26.00
C ILE A 59 13.14 8.80 -26.48
N PRO A 60 13.58 9.29 -27.64
CA PRO A 60 14.87 8.88 -28.23
C PRO A 60 16.09 9.42 -27.45
N SER A 61 15.90 10.34 -26.50
CA SER A 61 16.98 10.89 -25.66
C SER A 61 17.57 9.88 -24.67
N GLU A 62 16.86 8.79 -24.36
CA GLU A 62 17.31 7.74 -23.44
C GLU A 62 17.08 6.38 -24.09
N THR A 63 18.16 5.64 -24.33
CA THR A 63 18.08 4.24 -24.82
C THR A 63 17.90 3.28 -23.65
N TRP A 64 16.67 2.83 -23.43
CA TRP A 64 16.34 1.85 -22.41
C TRP A 64 16.60 0.42 -22.91
N SER A 65 17.26 -0.40 -22.08
CA SER A 65 17.36 -1.83 -22.34
C SER A 65 16.14 -2.58 -21.79
N VAL A 66 15.80 -3.72 -22.40
CA VAL A 66 14.68 -4.57 -21.93
C VAL A 66 14.88 -5.02 -20.48
N SER A 67 16.13 -5.28 -20.08
CA SER A 67 16.46 -5.68 -18.71
C SER A 67 16.21 -4.55 -17.70
N GLN A 68 16.54 -3.30 -18.03
CA GLN A 68 16.27 -2.15 -17.17
C GLN A 68 14.76 -1.93 -17.00
N VAL A 69 14.00 -1.94 -18.09
CA VAL A 69 12.54 -1.80 -18.06
C VAL A 69 11.91 -2.92 -17.23
N ARG A 70 12.35 -4.17 -17.42
CA ARG A 70 11.87 -5.31 -16.63
C ARG A 70 12.16 -5.15 -15.15
N LEU A 71 13.35 -4.67 -14.79
CA LEU A 71 13.73 -4.45 -13.38
C LEU A 71 12.88 -3.36 -12.73
N ILE A 72 12.57 -2.27 -13.45
CA ILE A 72 11.68 -1.20 -12.97
C ILE A 72 10.28 -1.75 -12.72
N PHE A 73 9.73 -2.55 -13.64
CA PHE A 73 8.43 -3.16 -13.45
C PHE A 73 8.42 -4.17 -12.29
N ALA A 74 9.48 -4.96 -12.13
CA ALA A 74 9.60 -5.90 -11.02
C ALA A 74 9.68 -5.18 -9.66
N ALA A 75 10.48 -4.12 -9.56
CA ALA A 75 10.55 -3.30 -8.35
C ALA A 75 9.22 -2.62 -8.05
N GLY A 76 8.56 -2.04 -9.06
CA GLY A 76 7.23 -1.46 -8.94
C GLY A 76 6.19 -2.48 -8.47
N PHE A 77 6.17 -3.67 -9.05
CA PHE A 77 5.29 -4.77 -8.63
C PHE A 77 5.49 -5.12 -7.15
N LEU A 78 6.73 -5.34 -6.71
CA LEU A 78 7.02 -5.67 -5.32
C LEU A 78 6.58 -4.59 -4.34
N LEU A 79 6.86 -3.32 -4.65
CA LEU A 79 6.47 -2.21 -3.78
C LEU A 79 4.95 -2.06 -3.67
N HIS A 80 4.21 -2.19 -4.78
CA HIS A 80 2.75 -2.12 -4.76
C HIS A 80 2.12 -3.33 -4.06
N LEU A 81 2.70 -4.53 -4.22
CA LEU A 81 2.27 -5.72 -3.51
C LEU A 81 2.49 -5.59 -1.99
N LEU A 82 3.61 -5.00 -1.57
CA LEU A 82 3.87 -4.71 -0.15
C LEU A 82 2.88 -3.67 0.40
N ALA A 83 2.57 -2.62 -0.35
CA ALA A 83 1.56 -1.63 0.04
C ALA A 83 0.16 -2.25 0.15
N PHE A 84 -0.21 -3.13 -0.79
CA PHE A 84 -1.45 -3.90 -0.77
C PHE A 84 -1.53 -4.78 0.49
N THR A 85 -0.48 -5.55 0.77
CA THR A 85 -0.38 -6.39 1.98
C THR A 85 -0.46 -5.53 3.26
N GLY A 86 0.21 -4.37 3.28
CA GLY A 86 0.13 -3.40 4.36
C GLY A 86 -1.30 -2.95 4.63
N SER A 87 -2.08 -2.66 3.59
CA SER A 87 -3.48 -2.25 3.73
C SER A 87 -4.38 -3.37 4.27
N ILE A 88 -4.11 -4.64 3.93
CA ILE A 88 -4.79 -5.80 4.51
C ILE A 88 -4.49 -5.93 6.01
N LEU A 89 -3.23 -5.71 6.41
CA LEU A 89 -2.85 -5.74 7.84
C LEU A 89 -3.49 -4.59 8.63
N ILE A 90 -3.63 -3.40 8.03
CA ILE A 90 -4.37 -2.28 8.62
C ILE A 90 -5.85 -2.63 8.76
N TRP A 91 -6.45 -3.29 7.76
CA TRP A 91 -7.80 -3.83 7.86
C TRP A 91 -7.96 -4.74 9.08
N ASN A 92 -6.94 -5.53 9.41
CA ASN A 92 -6.89 -6.35 10.62
C ASN A 92 -6.45 -5.58 11.87
N MET A 93 -6.47 -4.24 11.83
CA MET A 93 -6.11 -3.34 12.94
C MET A 93 -4.68 -3.51 13.45
N LYS A 94 -3.73 -4.00 12.63
CA LYS A 94 -2.33 -4.21 13.01
C LYS A 94 -1.46 -3.01 12.66
N LYS A 95 -0.69 -2.50 13.61
CA LYS A 95 0.28 -1.40 13.41
C LYS A 95 1.37 -1.73 12.40
N THR A 96 1.78 -3.00 12.33
CA THR A 96 2.76 -3.47 11.33
C THR A 96 2.32 -3.18 9.90
N GLY A 97 1.00 -3.19 9.63
CA GLY A 97 0.45 -2.84 8.33
C GLY A 97 0.72 -1.39 7.93
N TYR A 98 0.64 -0.45 8.88
CA TYR A 98 0.95 0.95 8.63
C TYR A 98 2.43 1.16 8.27
N TYR A 99 3.34 0.53 8.99
CA TYR A 99 4.77 0.62 8.67
C TYR A 99 5.09 0.04 7.29
N LEU A 100 4.50 -1.12 6.97
CA LEU A 100 4.70 -1.75 5.68
C LEU A 100 4.19 -0.87 4.53
N LEU A 101 2.99 -0.31 4.67
CA LEU A 101 2.41 0.62 3.70
C LEU A 101 3.26 1.90 3.57
N ALA A 102 3.68 2.50 4.70
CA ALA A 102 4.47 3.73 4.69
C ALA A 102 5.83 3.53 4.01
N ILE A 103 6.55 2.44 4.34
CA ILE A 103 7.85 2.12 3.71
C ILE A 103 7.67 1.89 2.21
N SER A 104 6.62 1.17 1.80
CA SER A 104 6.34 0.92 0.38
C SER A 104 6.02 2.21 -0.37
N CYS A 105 5.16 3.06 0.18
CA CYS A 105 4.80 4.35 -0.43
C CYS A 105 6.02 5.30 -0.52
N LEU A 106 6.87 5.34 0.51
CA LEU A 106 8.12 6.11 0.48
C LEU A 106 9.09 5.57 -0.57
N GLY A 107 9.21 4.24 -0.69
CA GLY A 107 10.03 3.59 -1.72
C GLY A 107 9.56 3.94 -3.13
N ILE A 108 8.24 3.93 -3.37
CA ILE A 108 7.65 4.33 -4.66
C ILE A 108 7.92 5.82 -4.92
N ALA A 109 7.69 6.69 -3.93
CA ALA A 109 7.93 8.12 -4.05
C ALA A 109 9.41 8.43 -4.35
N ALA A 110 10.35 7.73 -3.69
CA ALA A 110 11.78 7.85 -3.95
C ALA A 110 12.14 7.39 -5.37
N ALA A 111 11.59 6.27 -5.84
CA ALA A 111 11.82 5.79 -7.20
C ALA A 111 11.28 6.77 -8.25
N GLN A 112 10.14 7.40 -7.99
CA GLN A 112 9.54 8.40 -8.90
C GLN A 112 10.32 9.71 -8.91
N SER A 113 10.95 10.13 -7.81
CA SER A 113 11.74 11.36 -7.74
C SER A 113 12.98 11.33 -8.65
N LEU A 114 13.41 10.14 -9.08
CA LEU A 114 14.47 9.96 -10.07
C LEU A 114 14.03 10.34 -11.50
N GLN A 115 12.71 10.52 -11.73
CA GLN A 115 12.13 10.92 -13.01
C GLN A 115 11.28 12.18 -12.88
N PRO A 116 11.86 13.37 -12.91
CA PRO A 116 11.21 14.62 -12.51
C PRO A 116 10.00 15.02 -13.36
N GLN A 117 9.84 14.49 -14.57
CA GLN A 117 8.76 14.92 -15.48
C GLN A 117 7.37 14.33 -15.13
N ILE A 118 7.29 13.24 -14.36
CA ILE A 118 6.02 12.56 -14.05
C ILE A 118 5.68 12.63 -12.55
N ALA A 119 6.62 13.08 -11.73
CA ALA A 119 6.73 12.73 -10.33
C ALA A 119 5.77 13.48 -9.36
N VAL A 120 5.39 14.71 -9.61
CA VAL A 120 4.82 15.55 -8.54
C VAL A 120 3.42 15.10 -8.11
N SER A 121 2.53 14.84 -9.06
CA SER A 121 1.13 14.45 -8.75
C SER A 121 1.05 13.04 -8.19
N ALA A 122 1.83 12.10 -8.74
CA ALA A 122 1.83 10.72 -8.27
C ALA A 122 2.47 10.61 -6.87
N THR A 123 3.57 11.29 -6.62
CA THR A 123 4.23 11.34 -5.30
C THR A 123 3.30 11.92 -4.24
N ALA A 124 2.57 13.00 -4.56
CA ALA A 124 1.59 13.60 -3.65
C ALA A 124 0.50 12.59 -3.21
N LEU A 125 0.05 11.73 -4.13
CA LEU A 125 -0.94 10.70 -3.83
C LEU A 125 -0.42 9.68 -2.80
N TYR A 126 0.82 9.21 -2.92
CA TYR A 126 1.41 8.26 -1.96
C TYR A 126 1.62 8.90 -0.59
N ILE A 127 2.03 10.17 -0.54
CA ILE A 127 2.13 10.93 0.72
C ILE A 127 0.73 11.07 1.35
N LEU A 128 -0.29 11.37 0.55
CA LEU A 128 -1.66 11.46 1.03
C LEU A 128 -2.13 10.14 1.66
N PHE A 129 -1.80 8.98 1.08
CA PHE A 129 -2.10 7.69 1.69
C PHE A 129 -1.43 7.53 3.06
N ILE A 130 -0.14 7.86 3.18
CA ILE A 130 0.59 7.76 4.45
C ILE A 130 -0.09 8.65 5.51
N LEU A 131 -0.44 9.88 5.17
CA LEU A 131 -1.08 10.81 6.10
C LEU A 131 -2.49 10.35 6.48
N ALA A 132 -3.30 9.92 5.50
CA ALA A 132 -4.66 9.46 5.74
C ALA A 132 -4.70 8.23 6.67
N PHE A 133 -3.83 7.25 6.49
CA PHE A 133 -3.71 6.11 7.40
C PHE A 133 -3.06 6.50 8.74
N GLY A 134 -2.16 7.48 8.75
CA GLY A 134 -1.51 8.01 9.95
C GLY A 134 -2.49 8.59 10.97
N ILE A 135 -3.59 9.20 10.52
CA ILE A 135 -4.65 9.69 11.40
C ILE A 135 -5.24 8.55 12.27
N PHE A 136 -5.30 7.35 11.71
CA PHE A 136 -5.85 6.18 12.40
C PHE A 136 -4.81 5.35 13.15
N TYR A 137 -3.51 5.69 13.05
CA TYR A 137 -2.43 4.92 13.65
C TYR A 137 -2.62 4.64 15.15
N ARG A 138 -3.15 5.63 15.91
CA ARG A 138 -3.42 5.48 17.35
C ARG A 138 -4.53 4.48 17.67
N LYS A 139 -5.37 4.13 16.71
CA LYS A 139 -6.48 3.17 16.86
C LYS A 139 -6.07 1.74 16.46
N LEU A 140 -4.89 1.56 15.88
CA LEU A 140 -4.33 0.26 15.53
C LEU A 140 -3.66 -0.39 16.76
N ASN A 141 -3.64 -1.72 16.78
CA ASN A 141 -3.05 -2.55 17.85
C ASN A 141 -1.66 -3.05 17.47
#